data_b0194fc144ead1117d6efc6d4d4a0e0f
#
_entry.id   b0194fc144ead1117d6efc6d4d4a0e0f
#
_cell.length_a   1.000
_cell.length_b   1.000
_cell.length_c   1.000
_cell.angle_alpha   90.00
_cell.angle_beta   90.00
_cell.angle_gamma   90.00
#
_symmetry.space_group_name_H-M   'P 1'
#
loop_
_entity.id
_entity.type
_entity.pdbx_description
1 polymer ?
#
loop_
_entity_poly.entity_id
_entity_poly.type
_entity_poly.pdbx_seq_one_letter_code
_entity_poly.pdbx_strand_id
1 'polypeptide(L)'
;DMAGVGRPTFLATLTSQIKKKYPHILVQYHGHCGPGFSPASMLEVARAGADYLDVAVEPLSWGKVHPDVITIREMLKADGFQVKDLNMNAYMETRALTQKFIDDFLGYWIDPNNSQMSSLLVGCGLPGGMMGSMMADLKGFHGAINASLRAQGKAELSLDQLMVMLFQEVEYVWPRLGYPPLVTPFSQYVKNTALMNLMALLKGQPRWSMIDKDTWNMILGRMGRLPGPLAPEIIELARQKGLEFYTGEPQ
;
A
#
# COMPACT_ATOMS: atom_id res chain seq x y z
N ASP A 1 0.98 -0.91 8.99
CA ASP A 1 -0.21 -0.78 8.12
C ASP A 1 0.07 0.23 7.01
N MET A 2 0.86 -0.20 6.03
CA MET A 2 1.40 0.64 4.95
C MET A 2 0.32 1.22 4.03
N ALA A 3 -0.82 0.57 3.91
CA ALA A 3 -1.93 1.05 3.08
C ALA A 3 -3.02 1.77 3.88
N GLY A 4 -2.97 1.70 5.19
CA GLY A 4 -4.01 2.23 6.08
C GLY A 4 -5.35 1.51 6.00
N VAL A 5 -5.36 0.27 5.53
CA VAL A 5 -6.59 -0.53 5.32
C VAL A 5 -6.89 -1.49 6.47
N GLY A 6 -5.99 -1.61 7.42
CA GLY A 6 -6.19 -2.39 8.63
C GLY A 6 -7.39 -1.90 9.42
N ARG A 7 -8.31 -2.80 9.73
CA ARG A 7 -9.50 -2.44 10.53
C ARG A 7 -9.06 -2.12 11.97
N PRO A 8 -9.54 -1.02 12.56
CA PRO A 8 -9.11 -0.60 13.89
C PRO A 8 -9.20 -1.70 14.95
N THR A 9 -10.31 -2.42 15.00
CA THR A 9 -10.53 -3.53 15.94
C THR A 9 -9.61 -4.73 15.71
N PHE A 10 -9.27 -5.04 14.44
CA PHE A 10 -8.32 -6.09 14.12
C PHE A 10 -6.91 -5.73 14.58
N LEU A 11 -6.47 -4.50 14.31
CA LEU A 11 -5.16 -3.99 14.72
C LEU A 11 -5.03 -3.94 16.25
N ALA A 12 -6.08 -3.52 16.95
CA ALA A 12 -6.14 -3.57 18.40
C ALA A 12 -6.00 -5.00 18.93
N THR A 13 -6.74 -5.95 18.35
CA THR A 13 -6.66 -7.36 18.73
C THR A 13 -5.24 -7.90 18.52
N LEU A 14 -4.63 -7.62 17.37
CA LEU A 14 -3.26 -8.03 17.07
C LEU A 14 -2.27 -7.44 18.07
N THR A 15 -2.36 -6.14 18.35
CA THR A 15 -1.51 -5.44 19.33
C THR A 15 -1.65 -6.06 20.72
N SER A 16 -2.87 -6.26 21.18
CA SER A 16 -3.15 -6.89 22.49
C SER A 16 -2.59 -8.31 22.57
N GLN A 17 -2.73 -9.11 21.51
CA GLN A 17 -2.17 -10.47 21.48
C GLN A 17 -0.63 -10.46 21.52
N ILE A 18 0.02 -9.53 20.81
CA ILE A 18 1.47 -9.37 20.85
C ILE A 18 1.93 -9.00 22.26
N LYS A 19 1.31 -7.99 22.87
CA LYS A 19 1.64 -7.54 24.24
C LYS A 19 1.40 -8.63 25.29
N LYS A 20 0.33 -9.42 25.14
CA LYS A 20 0.05 -10.56 26.01
C LYS A 20 1.10 -11.66 25.88
N LYS A 21 1.52 -11.98 24.66
CA LYS A 21 2.48 -13.06 24.39
C LYS A 21 3.92 -12.64 24.72
N TYR A 22 4.22 -11.36 24.50
CA TYR A 22 5.57 -10.79 24.66
C TYR A 22 5.51 -9.49 25.45
N PRO A 23 5.28 -9.52 26.77
CA PRO A 23 5.02 -8.33 27.57
C PRO A 23 6.19 -7.34 27.66
N HIS A 24 7.40 -7.80 27.35
CA HIS A 24 8.62 -6.94 27.40
C HIS A 24 8.93 -6.27 26.06
N ILE A 25 8.23 -6.63 24.97
CA ILE A 25 8.47 -6.02 23.66
C ILE A 25 7.74 -4.70 23.58
N LEU A 26 8.45 -3.67 23.09
CA LEU A 26 7.84 -2.40 22.71
C LEU A 26 7.16 -2.56 21.34
N VAL A 27 5.91 -2.10 21.25
CA VAL A 27 5.11 -2.15 20.04
C VAL A 27 4.98 -0.75 19.48
N GLN A 28 5.49 -0.55 18.27
CA GLN A 28 5.32 0.67 17.50
C GLN A 28 4.31 0.43 16.40
N TYR A 29 3.30 1.29 16.32
CA TYR A 29 2.33 1.27 15.23
C TYR A 29 2.68 2.32 14.17
N HIS A 30 2.90 1.83 12.96
CA HIS A 30 3.12 2.62 11.77
C HIS A 30 1.96 2.41 10.81
N GLY A 31 1.06 3.39 10.69
CA GLY A 31 -0.15 3.29 9.90
C GLY A 31 -0.40 4.53 9.05
N HIS A 32 -0.58 4.35 7.73
CA HIS A 32 -0.91 5.43 6.81
C HIS A 32 -2.40 5.78 6.87
N CYS A 33 -2.78 6.98 6.44
CA CYS A 33 -4.19 7.41 6.44
C CYS A 33 -5.03 6.59 5.45
N GLY A 34 -4.50 6.34 4.24
CA GLY A 34 -5.15 5.48 3.25
C GLY A 34 -6.61 5.88 2.99
N PRO A 35 -7.57 4.99 3.34
CA PRO A 35 -9.00 5.26 3.21
C PRO A 35 -9.60 6.07 4.37
N GLY A 36 -8.80 6.48 5.36
CA GLY A 36 -9.24 7.28 6.50
C GLY A 36 -9.35 6.54 7.82
N PHE A 37 -8.93 5.29 7.93
CA PHE A 37 -9.04 4.50 9.17
C PHE A 37 -7.96 4.86 10.22
N SER A 38 -6.87 5.47 9.81
CA SER A 38 -5.66 5.60 10.64
C SER A 38 -5.89 6.30 11.98
N PRO A 39 -6.63 7.44 12.10
CA PRO A 39 -6.87 8.03 13.40
C PRO A 39 -7.58 7.07 14.38
N ALA A 40 -8.61 6.36 13.89
CA ALA A 40 -9.31 5.36 14.69
C ALA A 40 -8.40 4.17 15.03
N SER A 41 -7.60 3.71 14.07
CA SER A 41 -6.64 2.62 14.29
C SER A 41 -5.59 3.01 15.34
N MET A 42 -5.06 4.24 15.30
CA MET A 42 -4.10 4.73 16.28
C MET A 42 -4.67 4.76 17.69
N LEU A 43 -5.91 5.22 17.84
CA LEU A 43 -6.58 5.22 19.13
C LEU A 43 -6.79 3.80 19.67
N GLU A 44 -7.27 2.90 18.83
CA GLU A 44 -7.54 1.51 19.22
C GLU A 44 -6.25 0.72 19.54
N VAL A 45 -5.17 0.90 18.78
CA VAL A 45 -3.89 0.25 19.11
C VAL A 45 -3.25 0.85 20.36
N ALA A 46 -3.42 2.15 20.63
CA ALA A 46 -2.99 2.76 21.89
C ALA A 46 -3.72 2.13 23.07
N ARG A 47 -5.04 2.01 23.02
CA ARG A 47 -5.86 1.32 24.03
C ARG A 47 -5.44 -0.14 24.23
N ALA A 48 -4.99 -0.80 23.17
CA ALA A 48 -4.50 -2.17 23.19
C ALA A 48 -3.06 -2.33 23.70
N GLY A 49 -2.38 -1.22 24.04
CA GLY A 49 -1.06 -1.19 24.67
C GLY A 49 0.11 -0.97 23.71
N ALA A 50 -0.10 -0.36 22.55
CA ALA A 50 1.01 0.14 21.74
C ALA A 50 1.81 1.21 22.49
N ASP A 51 3.14 1.13 22.40
CA ASP A 51 4.04 2.02 23.12
C ASP A 51 4.39 3.28 22.30
N TYR A 52 4.36 3.16 20.97
CA TYR A 52 4.68 4.25 20.03
C TYR A 52 3.68 4.29 18.89
N LEU A 53 3.36 5.53 18.48
CA LEU A 53 2.53 5.80 17.29
C LEU A 53 3.30 6.72 16.36
N ASP A 54 3.42 6.34 15.09
CA ASP A 54 4.06 7.19 14.09
C ASP A 54 3.06 8.19 13.54
N VAL A 55 3.43 9.46 13.60
CA VAL A 55 2.62 10.61 13.18
C VAL A 55 3.43 11.51 12.26
N ALA A 56 2.77 12.45 11.59
CA ALA A 56 3.40 13.42 10.72
C ALA A 56 3.15 14.85 11.20
N VAL A 57 3.78 15.80 10.53
CA VAL A 57 3.65 17.24 10.75
C VAL A 57 3.19 17.89 9.45
N GLU A 58 2.22 18.83 9.52
CA GLU A 58 1.86 19.62 8.34
C GLU A 58 3.08 20.36 7.74
N PRO A 59 3.12 20.48 6.41
CA PRO A 59 2.12 20.09 5.39
C PRO A 59 2.24 18.65 4.90
N LEU A 60 3.07 17.82 5.51
CA LEU A 60 3.34 16.42 5.11
C LEU A 60 2.46 15.41 5.85
N SER A 61 1.40 15.84 6.52
CA SER A 61 0.42 14.98 7.18
C SER A 61 -0.79 14.68 6.29
N TRP A 62 -1.58 13.66 6.68
CA TRP A 62 -2.82 13.24 6.03
C TRP A 62 -2.62 12.56 4.66
N GLY A 63 -3.69 12.47 3.90
CA GLY A 63 -3.70 11.88 2.56
C GLY A 63 -3.15 10.45 2.55
N LYS A 64 -2.01 10.28 1.90
CA LYS A 64 -1.32 8.98 1.79
C LYS A 64 -0.22 8.78 2.84
N VAL A 65 -0.09 9.71 3.79
CA VAL A 65 0.93 9.68 4.84
C VAL A 65 0.25 9.37 6.19
N HIS A 66 0.83 9.79 7.29
CA HIS A 66 0.29 9.61 8.64
C HIS A 66 -0.65 10.75 9.02
N PRO A 67 -1.53 10.54 10.01
CA PRO A 67 -2.26 11.63 10.65
C PRO A 67 -1.32 12.64 11.30
N ASP A 68 -1.82 13.86 11.43
CA ASP A 68 -1.06 14.92 12.09
C ASP A 68 -0.91 14.68 13.60
N VAL A 69 0.26 15.02 14.13
CA VAL A 69 0.61 14.86 15.54
C VAL A 69 -0.34 15.60 16.47
N ILE A 70 -0.83 16.79 16.08
CA ILE A 70 -1.76 17.57 16.91
C ILE A 70 -3.06 16.79 17.08
N THR A 71 -3.62 16.29 15.99
CA THR A 71 -4.90 15.54 16.02
C THR A 71 -4.79 14.29 16.88
N ILE A 72 -3.76 13.47 16.67
CA ILE A 72 -3.61 12.22 17.42
C ILE A 72 -3.36 12.51 18.91
N ARG A 73 -2.56 13.52 19.20
CA ARG A 73 -2.32 13.95 20.58
C ARG A 73 -3.61 14.36 21.29
N GLU A 74 -4.45 15.16 20.65
CA GLU A 74 -5.71 15.62 21.25
C GLU A 74 -6.71 14.46 21.42
N MET A 75 -6.76 13.51 20.46
CA MET A 75 -7.56 12.30 20.60
C MET A 75 -7.11 11.45 21.80
N LEU A 76 -5.81 11.25 21.96
CA LEU A 76 -5.25 10.48 23.07
C LEU A 76 -5.51 11.17 24.41
N LYS A 77 -5.35 12.49 24.48
CA LYS A 77 -5.67 13.27 25.70
C LYS A 77 -7.15 13.15 26.07
N ALA A 78 -8.05 13.27 25.08
CA ALA A 78 -9.49 13.11 25.29
C ALA A 78 -9.86 11.72 25.81
N ASP A 79 -9.07 10.70 25.45
CA ASP A 79 -9.24 9.31 25.89
C ASP A 79 -8.50 9.00 27.23
N GLY A 80 -7.90 10.00 27.87
CA GLY A 80 -7.27 9.90 29.19
C GLY A 80 -5.79 9.53 29.19
N PHE A 81 -5.15 9.44 28.02
CA PHE A 81 -3.71 9.20 27.96
C PHE A 81 -2.89 10.44 28.37
N GLN A 82 -1.80 10.20 29.08
CA GLN A 82 -0.81 11.23 29.35
C GLN A 82 0.12 11.39 28.15
N VAL A 83 0.02 12.50 27.45
CA VAL A 83 0.82 12.79 26.25
C VAL A 83 1.62 14.07 26.50
N LYS A 84 2.90 14.05 26.13
CA LYS A 84 3.78 15.22 26.26
C LYS A 84 3.22 16.43 25.51
N ASP A 85 3.46 17.62 26.05
CA ASP A 85 3.09 18.84 25.38
C ASP A 85 3.95 19.09 24.14
N LEU A 86 3.30 19.57 23.10
CA LEU A 86 3.95 19.97 21.87
C LEU A 86 4.37 21.44 21.96
N ASN A 87 5.62 21.72 21.59
CA ASN A 87 6.04 23.10 21.40
C ASN A 87 5.43 23.65 20.11
N MET A 88 4.31 24.37 20.26
CA MET A 88 3.57 24.91 19.10
C MET A 88 4.37 25.92 18.29
N ASN A 89 5.28 26.68 18.91
CA ASN A 89 6.13 27.62 18.15
C ASN A 89 7.08 26.83 17.24
N ALA A 90 7.74 25.80 17.76
CA ALA A 90 8.60 24.92 16.95
C ALA A 90 7.81 24.16 15.88
N TYR A 91 6.57 23.72 16.17
CA TYR A 91 5.70 23.11 15.18
C TYR A 91 5.39 24.07 14.02
N MET A 92 4.99 25.31 14.32
CA MET A 92 4.66 26.31 13.31
C MET A 92 5.88 26.72 12.47
N GLU A 93 7.05 26.81 13.09
CA GLU A 93 8.30 27.08 12.38
C GLU A 93 8.66 25.93 11.44
N THR A 94 8.59 24.68 11.92
CA THR A 94 8.82 23.48 11.12
C THR A 94 7.87 23.44 9.94
N ARG A 95 6.57 23.69 10.17
CA ARG A 95 5.54 23.73 9.11
C ARG A 95 5.87 24.78 8.06
N ALA A 96 6.22 25.98 8.46
CA ALA A 96 6.54 27.07 7.53
C ALA A 96 7.80 26.78 6.71
N LEU A 97 8.88 26.26 7.34
CA LEU A 97 10.11 25.89 6.66
C LEU A 97 9.87 24.74 5.66
N THR A 98 9.10 23.73 6.06
CA THR A 98 8.74 22.59 5.20
C THR A 98 7.92 23.05 4.00
N GLN A 99 6.92 23.93 4.20
CA GLN A 99 6.12 24.48 3.12
C GLN A 99 6.99 25.26 2.15
N LYS A 100 7.86 26.13 2.67
CA LYS A 100 8.81 26.88 1.84
C LYS A 100 9.70 25.97 1.01
N PHE A 101 10.22 24.89 1.60
CA PHE A 101 11.04 23.92 0.88
C PHE A 101 10.23 23.22 -0.25
N ILE A 102 8.97 22.87 0.02
CA ILE A 102 8.08 22.29 -0.98
C ILE A 102 7.87 23.27 -2.13
N ASP A 103 7.56 24.52 -1.82
CA ASP A 103 7.29 25.56 -2.83
C ASP A 103 8.54 25.85 -3.69
N ASP A 104 9.71 25.91 -3.07
CA ASP A 104 10.96 26.23 -3.76
C ASP A 104 11.50 25.06 -4.63
N PHE A 105 11.33 23.81 -4.19
CA PHE A 105 12.03 22.67 -4.78
C PHE A 105 11.13 21.51 -5.25
N LEU A 106 9.99 21.30 -4.61
CA LEU A 106 9.17 20.11 -4.83
C LEU A 106 7.81 20.38 -5.48
N GLY A 107 7.40 21.64 -5.63
CA GLY A 107 6.07 22.03 -6.13
C GLY A 107 5.73 21.43 -7.51
N TYR A 108 6.72 21.17 -8.34
CA TYR A 108 6.53 20.51 -9.65
C TYR A 108 6.43 18.98 -9.57
N TRP A 109 6.88 18.38 -8.47
CA TRP A 109 7.00 16.93 -8.31
C TRP A 109 5.91 16.33 -7.41
N ILE A 110 5.30 17.15 -6.56
CA ILE A 110 4.24 16.71 -5.65
C ILE A 110 2.90 16.85 -6.35
N ASP A 111 2.30 15.72 -6.72
CA ASP A 111 0.91 15.69 -7.20
C ASP A 111 -0.02 16.11 -6.03
N PRO A 112 -0.85 17.16 -6.20
CA PRO A 112 -1.82 17.59 -5.17
C PRO A 112 -2.74 16.47 -4.66
N ASN A 113 -3.00 15.44 -5.50
CA ASN A 113 -3.78 14.28 -5.11
C ASN A 113 -3.12 13.43 -4.02
N ASN A 114 -1.84 13.63 -3.72
CA ASN A 114 -1.16 12.92 -2.63
C ASN A 114 -1.68 13.32 -1.24
N SER A 115 -2.25 14.50 -1.10
CA SER A 115 -2.91 14.95 0.14
C SER A 115 -4.33 14.44 0.32
N GLN A 116 -4.88 13.72 -0.66
CA GLN A 116 -6.24 13.18 -0.59
C GLN A 116 -6.24 11.73 -0.10
N MET A 117 -7.17 11.40 0.80
CA MET A 117 -7.50 10.03 1.17
C MET A 117 -8.38 9.40 0.07
N SER A 118 -8.30 8.08 -0.07
CA SER A 118 -9.11 7.36 -1.04
C SER A 118 -9.69 6.08 -0.45
N SER A 119 -11.01 6.00 -0.36
CA SER A 119 -11.71 4.79 0.05
C SER A 119 -11.55 3.62 -0.93
N LEU A 120 -11.11 3.88 -2.17
CA LEU A 120 -10.81 2.83 -3.15
C LEU A 120 -9.63 1.93 -2.73
N LEU A 121 -8.83 2.36 -1.75
CA LEU A 121 -7.77 1.52 -1.16
C LEU A 121 -8.32 0.36 -0.33
N VAL A 122 -9.57 0.44 0.13
CA VAL A 122 -10.23 -0.66 0.84
C VAL A 122 -10.42 -1.83 -0.13
N GLY A 123 -9.72 -2.91 0.10
CA GLY A 123 -9.76 -4.10 -0.75
C GLY A 123 -8.44 -4.38 -1.46
N CYS A 124 -7.83 -3.40 -2.12
CA CYS A 124 -6.57 -3.64 -2.83
C CYS A 124 -5.33 -3.70 -1.91
N GLY A 125 -5.38 -3.11 -0.72
CA GLY A 125 -4.32 -3.17 0.30
C GLY A 125 -2.96 -2.60 -0.11
N LEU A 126 -2.87 -1.90 -1.24
CA LEU A 126 -1.60 -1.34 -1.72
C LEU A 126 -1.18 -0.11 -0.91
N PRO A 127 0.13 0.05 -0.62
CA PRO A 127 0.66 1.24 0.03
C PRO A 127 0.28 2.53 -0.71
N GLY A 128 0.01 3.60 0.03
CA GLY A 128 -0.37 4.90 -0.54
C GLY A 128 0.62 5.42 -1.58
N GLY A 129 1.93 5.23 -1.38
CA GLY A 129 2.96 5.57 -2.37
C GLY A 129 2.84 4.80 -3.68
N MET A 130 2.35 3.55 -3.64
CA MET A 130 2.11 2.75 -4.84
C MET A 130 0.93 3.29 -5.66
N MET A 131 -0.06 3.92 -5.03
CA MET A 131 -1.17 4.56 -5.72
C MET A 131 -0.69 5.64 -6.70
N GLY A 132 0.25 6.49 -6.27
CA GLY A 132 0.83 7.51 -7.14
C GLY A 132 1.52 6.90 -8.37
N SER A 133 2.34 5.86 -8.18
CA SER A 133 3.00 5.17 -9.27
C SER A 133 2.02 4.45 -10.20
N MET A 134 0.97 3.80 -9.66
CA MET A 134 -0.07 3.16 -10.47
C MET A 134 -0.82 4.16 -11.34
N MET A 135 -1.18 5.31 -10.78
CA MET A 135 -1.84 6.37 -11.53
C MET A 135 -0.94 6.94 -12.65
N ALA A 136 0.36 7.09 -12.38
CA ALA A 136 1.32 7.52 -13.39
C ALA A 136 1.43 6.49 -14.52
N ASP A 137 1.55 5.21 -14.19
CA ASP A 137 1.61 4.11 -15.16
C ASP A 137 0.33 4.08 -16.02
N LEU A 138 -0.86 4.13 -15.39
CA LEU A 138 -2.14 4.14 -16.13
C LEU A 138 -2.28 5.37 -17.04
N LYS A 139 -1.90 6.55 -16.57
CA LYS A 139 -1.88 7.76 -17.40
C LYS A 139 -0.96 7.58 -18.61
N GLY A 140 0.22 6.98 -18.41
CA GLY A 140 1.18 6.70 -19.49
C GLY A 140 0.64 5.72 -20.52
N PHE A 141 -0.11 4.71 -20.13
CA PHE A 141 -0.64 3.68 -21.02
C PHE A 141 -2.04 3.97 -21.56
N HIS A 142 -2.77 4.93 -21.01
CA HIS A 142 -4.19 5.20 -21.32
C HIS A 142 -4.44 5.38 -22.83
N GLY A 143 -3.64 6.21 -23.48
CA GLY A 143 -3.77 6.46 -24.91
C GLY A 143 -3.53 5.21 -25.77
N ALA A 144 -2.52 4.41 -25.42
CA ALA A 144 -2.19 3.17 -26.12
C ALA A 144 -3.26 2.09 -25.91
N ILE A 145 -3.81 1.99 -24.69
CA ILE A 145 -4.93 1.09 -24.38
C ILE A 145 -6.15 1.43 -25.23
N ASN A 146 -6.55 2.70 -25.25
CA ASN A 146 -7.73 3.14 -26.00
C ASN A 146 -7.53 3.01 -27.51
N ALA A 147 -6.34 3.26 -28.02
CA ALA A 147 -6.02 2.98 -29.42
C ALA A 147 -6.19 1.49 -29.77
N SER A 148 -5.73 0.60 -28.90
CA SER A 148 -5.91 -0.84 -29.06
C SER A 148 -7.37 -1.28 -28.97
N LEU A 149 -8.17 -0.70 -28.07
CA LEU A 149 -9.60 -0.98 -27.95
C LEU A 149 -10.37 -0.53 -29.19
N ARG A 150 -10.07 0.66 -29.70
CA ARG A 150 -10.65 1.16 -30.98
C ARG A 150 -10.36 0.24 -32.15
N ALA A 151 -9.11 -0.23 -32.27
CA ALA A 151 -8.74 -1.18 -33.31
C ALA A 151 -9.48 -2.51 -33.23
N GLN A 152 -9.97 -2.87 -32.04
CA GLN A 152 -10.80 -4.05 -31.78
C GLN A 152 -12.31 -3.77 -31.90
N GLY A 153 -12.73 -2.55 -32.27
CA GLY A 153 -14.14 -2.16 -32.30
C GLY A 153 -14.78 -2.04 -30.90
N LYS A 154 -13.99 -1.91 -29.86
CA LYS A 154 -14.46 -1.77 -28.47
C LYS A 154 -14.52 -0.30 -28.05
N ALA A 155 -15.40 -0.01 -27.07
CA ALA A 155 -15.48 1.31 -26.47
C ALA A 155 -14.20 1.67 -25.72
N GLU A 156 -13.88 2.95 -25.72
CA GLU A 156 -12.78 3.49 -24.92
C GLU A 156 -13.11 3.44 -23.43
N LEU A 157 -12.09 3.31 -22.61
CA LEU A 157 -12.18 3.31 -21.16
C LEU A 157 -11.64 4.62 -20.59
N SER A 158 -12.33 5.18 -19.63
CA SER A 158 -11.81 6.30 -18.84
C SER A 158 -10.65 5.84 -17.94
N LEU A 159 -9.87 6.79 -17.46
CA LEU A 159 -8.80 6.50 -16.50
C LEU A 159 -9.34 5.88 -15.21
N ASP A 160 -10.50 6.34 -14.72
CA ASP A 160 -11.16 5.81 -13.52
C ASP A 160 -11.64 4.36 -13.73
N GLN A 161 -12.19 4.04 -14.90
CA GLN A 161 -12.56 2.66 -15.24
C GLN A 161 -11.33 1.74 -15.24
N LEU A 162 -10.23 2.17 -15.84
CA LEU A 162 -8.97 1.42 -15.83
C LEU A 162 -8.42 1.24 -14.41
N MET A 163 -8.55 2.26 -13.56
CA MET A 163 -8.13 2.18 -12.17
C MET A 163 -8.94 1.14 -11.38
N VAL A 164 -10.26 1.14 -11.53
CA VAL A 164 -11.13 0.14 -10.90
C VAL A 164 -10.76 -1.27 -11.37
N MET A 165 -10.55 -1.46 -12.68
CA MET A 165 -10.13 -2.76 -13.22
C MET A 165 -8.75 -3.19 -12.69
N LEU A 166 -7.81 -2.26 -12.55
CA LEU A 166 -6.49 -2.57 -12.01
C LEU A 166 -6.56 -2.95 -10.52
N PHE A 167 -7.40 -2.29 -9.72
CA PHE A 167 -7.61 -2.70 -8.33
C PHE A 167 -8.21 -4.09 -8.22
N GLN A 168 -9.21 -4.41 -9.02
CA GLN A 168 -9.77 -5.75 -9.08
C GLN A 168 -8.72 -6.80 -9.47
N GLU A 169 -7.83 -6.44 -10.39
CA GLU A 169 -6.74 -7.33 -10.79
C GLU A 169 -5.68 -7.49 -9.69
N VAL A 170 -5.40 -6.45 -8.89
CA VAL A 170 -4.54 -6.56 -7.71
C VAL A 170 -5.16 -7.50 -6.66
N GLU A 171 -6.45 -7.35 -6.37
CA GLU A 171 -7.19 -8.25 -5.48
C GLU A 171 -7.18 -9.70 -5.98
N TYR A 172 -7.20 -9.91 -7.30
CA TYR A 172 -7.09 -11.23 -7.91
C TYR A 172 -5.68 -11.81 -7.80
N VAL A 173 -4.65 -11.02 -8.07
CA VAL A 173 -3.25 -11.43 -8.16
C VAL A 173 -2.65 -11.70 -6.79
N TRP A 174 -2.85 -10.81 -5.83
CA TRP A 174 -2.17 -10.83 -4.54
C TRP A 174 -2.30 -12.17 -3.79
N PRO A 175 -3.52 -12.71 -3.55
CA PRO A 175 -3.65 -14.01 -2.88
C PRO A 175 -3.06 -15.16 -3.69
N ARG A 176 -3.09 -15.09 -5.03
CA ARG A 176 -2.57 -16.14 -5.92
C ARG A 176 -1.06 -16.21 -5.94
N LEU A 177 -0.40 -15.10 -5.61
CA LEU A 177 1.05 -15.06 -5.41
C LEU A 177 1.49 -15.40 -3.97
N GLY A 178 0.59 -15.93 -3.13
CA GLY A 178 0.92 -16.35 -1.77
C GLY A 178 0.98 -15.22 -0.75
N TYR A 179 0.24 -14.14 -0.96
CA TYR A 179 0.16 -12.98 -0.06
C TYR A 179 1.51 -12.33 0.24
N PRO A 180 2.35 -12.02 -0.75
CA PRO A 180 3.61 -11.34 -0.47
C PRO A 180 3.35 -10.04 0.31
N PRO A 181 4.25 -9.63 1.22
CA PRO A 181 4.11 -8.37 1.95
C PRO A 181 3.97 -7.20 0.98
N LEU A 182 2.92 -6.36 1.16
CA LEU A 182 2.69 -5.21 0.29
C LEU A 182 3.60 -4.02 0.68
N VAL A 183 4.88 -4.28 0.70
CA VAL A 183 5.98 -3.33 0.94
C VAL A 183 7.02 -3.49 -0.17
N THR A 184 7.77 -2.44 -0.47
CA THR A 184 8.85 -2.49 -1.48
C THR A 184 9.90 -3.57 -1.12
N PRO A 185 10.32 -4.41 -2.07
CA PRO A 185 9.97 -4.41 -3.50
C PRO A 185 8.72 -5.23 -3.84
N PHE A 186 8.19 -6.07 -2.95
CA PHE A 186 7.14 -7.06 -3.23
C PHE A 186 5.83 -6.43 -3.71
N SER A 187 5.44 -5.27 -3.16
CA SER A 187 4.26 -4.53 -3.63
C SER A 187 4.38 -4.13 -5.10
N GLN A 188 5.59 -3.84 -5.58
CA GLN A 188 5.83 -3.53 -6.99
C GLN A 188 5.63 -4.76 -7.88
N TYR A 189 6.04 -5.94 -7.42
CA TYR A 189 5.85 -7.20 -8.17
C TYR A 189 4.36 -7.52 -8.32
N VAL A 190 3.57 -7.37 -7.25
CA VAL A 190 2.11 -7.54 -7.30
C VAL A 190 1.48 -6.53 -8.24
N LYS A 191 1.84 -5.24 -8.13
CA LYS A 191 1.33 -4.17 -8.98
C LYS A 191 1.66 -4.42 -10.46
N ASN A 192 2.92 -4.72 -10.76
CA ASN A 192 3.37 -4.92 -12.14
C ASN A 192 2.68 -6.14 -12.76
N THR A 193 2.56 -7.23 -12.02
CA THR A 193 1.85 -8.42 -12.48
C THR A 193 0.37 -8.14 -12.75
N ALA A 194 -0.30 -7.40 -11.86
CA ALA A 194 -1.68 -6.98 -12.06
C ALA A 194 -1.84 -6.08 -13.30
N LEU A 195 -0.93 -5.14 -13.50
CA LEU A 195 -0.93 -4.27 -14.68
C LEU A 195 -0.71 -5.08 -15.98
N MET A 196 0.24 -6.01 -16.00
CA MET A 196 0.49 -6.87 -17.17
C MET A 196 -0.71 -7.78 -17.47
N ASN A 197 -1.35 -8.32 -16.44
CA ASN A 197 -2.57 -9.09 -16.59
C ASN A 197 -3.71 -8.24 -17.19
N LEU A 198 -3.92 -7.04 -16.67
CA LEU A 198 -4.92 -6.11 -17.20
C LEU A 198 -4.67 -5.83 -18.68
N MET A 199 -3.41 -5.51 -19.03
CA MET A 199 -3.03 -5.26 -20.43
C MET A 199 -3.26 -6.47 -21.34
N ALA A 200 -2.99 -7.69 -20.84
CA ALA A 200 -3.24 -8.94 -21.57
C ALA A 200 -4.75 -9.15 -21.79
N LEU A 201 -5.55 -9.00 -20.74
CA LEU A 201 -7.01 -9.17 -20.80
C LEU A 201 -7.67 -8.19 -21.78
N LEU A 202 -7.25 -6.93 -21.78
CA LEU A 202 -7.76 -5.93 -22.73
C LEU A 202 -7.44 -6.26 -24.20
N LYS A 203 -6.37 -7.02 -24.43
CA LYS A 203 -6.00 -7.58 -25.75
C LYS A 203 -6.62 -8.95 -26.05
N GLY A 204 -7.47 -9.48 -25.16
CA GLY A 204 -8.05 -10.82 -25.30
C GLY A 204 -7.08 -11.97 -25.03
N GLN A 205 -5.97 -11.69 -24.36
CA GLN A 205 -4.98 -12.69 -23.96
C GLN A 205 -5.23 -13.17 -22.51
N PRO A 206 -4.79 -14.38 -22.15
CA PRO A 206 -4.96 -14.88 -20.80
C PRO A 206 -4.07 -14.14 -19.80
N ARG A 207 -4.47 -14.17 -18.52
CA ARG A 207 -3.62 -13.76 -17.41
C ARG A 207 -2.33 -14.57 -17.37
N TRP A 208 -1.32 -14.05 -16.68
CA TRP A 208 -0.01 -14.69 -16.46
C TRP A 208 0.81 -14.90 -17.74
N SER A 209 0.40 -14.31 -18.86
CA SER A 209 1.17 -14.35 -20.10
C SER A 209 2.54 -13.66 -19.97
N MET A 210 2.63 -12.68 -19.09
CA MET A 210 3.87 -11.97 -18.77
C MET A 210 4.06 -11.88 -17.26
N ILE A 211 5.12 -12.51 -16.77
CA ILE A 211 5.62 -12.39 -15.40
C ILE A 211 7.11 -12.09 -15.51
N ASP A 212 7.55 -11.00 -14.90
CA ASP A 212 8.95 -10.60 -14.94
C ASP A 212 9.86 -11.50 -14.09
N LYS A 213 11.16 -11.38 -14.30
CA LYS A 213 12.18 -12.22 -13.64
C LYS A 213 12.14 -12.09 -12.11
N ASP A 214 11.95 -10.88 -11.61
CA ASP A 214 12.01 -10.63 -10.15
C ASP A 214 10.74 -11.16 -9.48
N THR A 215 9.59 -11.01 -10.12
CA THR A 215 8.36 -11.66 -9.69
C THR A 215 8.52 -13.19 -9.67
N TRP A 216 9.16 -13.78 -10.70
CA TRP A 216 9.47 -15.22 -10.68
C TRP A 216 10.42 -15.59 -9.53
N ASN A 217 11.45 -14.79 -9.25
CA ASN A 217 12.34 -15.06 -8.11
C ASN A 217 11.58 -15.08 -6.77
N MET A 218 10.63 -14.17 -6.60
CA MET A 218 9.75 -14.17 -5.44
C MET A 218 8.87 -15.42 -5.39
N ILE A 219 8.16 -15.75 -6.49
CA ILE A 219 7.28 -16.93 -6.59
C ILE A 219 8.04 -18.22 -6.29
N LEU A 220 9.26 -18.36 -6.81
CA LEU A 220 10.08 -19.55 -6.65
C LEU A 220 10.75 -19.66 -5.28
N GLY A 221 10.51 -18.72 -4.37
CA GLY A 221 11.05 -18.75 -3.01
C GLY A 221 12.50 -18.29 -2.87
N ARG A 222 13.11 -17.73 -3.92
CA ARG A 222 14.50 -17.23 -3.89
C ARG A 222 14.67 -15.94 -3.09
N MET A 223 13.57 -15.27 -2.78
CA MET A 223 13.54 -14.03 -2.00
C MET A 223 12.92 -14.24 -0.60
N GLY A 224 12.89 -15.48 -0.14
CA GLY A 224 12.30 -15.86 1.14
C GLY A 224 10.95 -16.57 0.99
N ARG A 225 10.44 -17.05 2.12
CA ARG A 225 9.17 -17.79 2.18
C ARG A 225 7.98 -16.85 2.11
N LEU A 226 7.04 -17.16 1.24
CA LEU A 226 5.77 -16.44 1.15
C LEU A 226 4.86 -16.75 2.35
N PRO A 227 4.03 -15.77 2.80
CA PRO A 227 3.12 -15.95 3.92
C PRO A 227 2.03 -16.99 3.70
N GLY A 228 1.57 -17.14 2.46
CA GLY A 228 0.50 -18.06 2.07
C GLY A 228 0.90 -18.99 0.93
N PRO A 229 0.03 -19.95 0.59
CA PRO A 229 0.27 -20.85 -0.53
C PRO A 229 0.13 -20.12 -1.86
N LEU A 230 0.93 -20.53 -2.84
CA LEU A 230 0.74 -20.15 -4.23
C LEU A 230 -0.52 -20.81 -4.81
N ALA A 231 -1.19 -20.12 -5.72
CA ALA A 231 -2.31 -20.73 -6.45
C ALA A 231 -1.82 -21.87 -7.37
N PRO A 232 -2.64 -22.94 -7.54
CA PRO A 232 -2.26 -24.08 -8.34
C PRO A 232 -1.87 -23.74 -9.79
N GLU A 233 -2.54 -22.76 -10.40
CA GLU A 233 -2.21 -22.28 -11.75
C GLU A 233 -0.82 -21.66 -11.84
N ILE A 234 -0.32 -21.03 -10.79
CA ILE A 234 1.04 -20.43 -10.75
C ILE A 234 2.09 -21.55 -10.64
N ILE A 235 1.81 -22.56 -9.81
CA ILE A 235 2.70 -23.72 -9.66
C ILE A 235 2.79 -24.48 -10.99
N GLU A 236 1.67 -24.69 -11.65
CA GLU A 236 1.63 -25.38 -12.94
C GLU A 236 2.34 -24.57 -14.02
N LEU A 237 2.15 -23.26 -14.06
CA LEU A 237 2.86 -22.38 -15.00
C LEU A 237 4.38 -22.41 -14.79
N ALA A 238 4.84 -22.44 -13.55
CA ALA A 238 6.26 -22.60 -13.24
C ALA A 238 6.81 -23.94 -13.78
N ARG A 239 6.05 -25.03 -13.57
CA ARG A 239 6.39 -26.36 -14.05
C ARG A 239 6.47 -26.42 -15.59
N GLN A 240 5.49 -25.85 -16.29
CA GLN A 240 5.48 -25.79 -17.77
C GLN A 240 6.66 -24.99 -18.33
N LYS A 241 7.15 -24.00 -17.58
CA LYS A 241 8.34 -23.21 -17.95
C LYS A 241 9.67 -23.87 -17.52
N GLY A 242 9.64 -25.04 -16.89
CA GLY A 242 10.84 -25.69 -16.37
C GLY A 242 11.54 -24.92 -15.25
N LEU A 243 10.77 -24.15 -14.48
CA LEU A 243 11.31 -23.36 -13.36
C LEU A 243 11.26 -24.19 -12.07
N GLU A 244 12.37 -24.19 -11.34
CA GLU A 244 12.50 -24.95 -10.10
C GLU A 244 12.31 -24.05 -8.88
N PHE A 245 11.50 -24.54 -7.93
CA PHE A 245 11.31 -23.89 -6.64
C PHE A 245 12.55 -24.06 -5.77
N TYR A 246 12.90 -23.01 -5.07
CA TYR A 246 13.99 -23.02 -4.11
C TYR A 246 13.62 -23.89 -2.89
N THR A 247 14.48 -24.85 -2.57
CA THR A 247 14.29 -25.79 -1.45
C THR A 247 15.33 -25.65 -0.34
N GLY A 248 16.25 -24.68 -0.48
CA GLY A 248 17.27 -24.41 0.51
C GLY A 248 16.76 -23.61 1.71
N GLU A 249 17.59 -23.53 2.75
CA GLU A 249 17.36 -22.63 3.87
C GLU A 249 17.39 -21.18 3.40
N PRO A 250 16.48 -20.29 3.91
CA PRO A 250 16.55 -18.86 3.63
C PRO A 250 17.91 -18.30 4.12
N GLN A 251 18.61 -17.61 3.25
CA GLN A 251 19.85 -16.91 3.61
C GLN A 251 19.56 -15.62 4.33
#